data_c42f49e9b3d69e89e6bb8c1124697f8a
#
_entry.id   c42f49e9b3d69e89e6bb8c1124697f8a
#
_cell.length_a   1.000
_cell.length_b   1.000
_cell.length_c   1.000
_cell.angle_alpha   90.00
_cell.angle_beta   90.00
_cell.angle_gamma   90.00
#
_symmetry.space_group_name_H-M   'P 1'
#
loop_
_entity.id
_entity.type
_entity.pdbx_description
1 polymer ?
#
loop_
_entity_poly.entity_id
_entity_poly.type
_entity_poly.pdbx_seq_one_letter_code
_entity_poly.pdbx_strand_id
1 'polypeptide(L)'
;MKKSLFAALFGAFLFCGMLSAGETPAISIFGDSYSTFEGSIPQGNAIWYFNPPKNNNDVTKVEQTWWHQAIALLGGRLEKNESYSGSTICNTGYNKKDFSKISFLARQGRLGKPDMILICGATNDSWAGAPIGEYKYSNWTAQDLYSFRPALAKLFSDLKQNYPGAEIYFILNSQLSAAINESVHTVCTHYNIPCIDLKN
;
A
#
# COMPACT_ATOMS: atom_id res chain seq x y z
N MET A 1 27.86 6.77 3.38
CA MET A 1 27.34 6.43 2.07
C MET A 1 25.79 6.34 2.12
N LYS A 2 25.08 7.45 2.41
CA LYS A 2 23.59 7.49 2.58
C LYS A 2 22.91 8.55 1.70
N LYS A 3 23.53 9.02 0.64
CA LYS A 3 23.00 10.13 -0.21
C LYS A 3 22.49 9.70 -1.59
N SER A 4 22.53 8.41 -1.94
CA SER A 4 22.25 7.95 -3.31
C SER A 4 20.83 7.39 -3.53
N LEU A 5 20.05 7.13 -2.46
CA LEU A 5 18.74 6.49 -2.60
C LEU A 5 17.59 7.46 -2.93
N PHE A 6 17.80 8.77 -2.70
CA PHE A 6 16.77 9.79 -2.93
C PHE A 6 16.70 10.35 -4.37
N ALA A 7 17.72 10.12 -5.18
CA ALA A 7 17.77 10.66 -6.54
C ALA A 7 16.91 9.88 -7.56
N ALA A 8 16.59 8.61 -7.28
CA ALA A 8 15.80 7.77 -8.18
C ALA A 8 14.29 8.07 -8.15
N LEU A 9 13.80 8.70 -7.07
CA LEU A 9 12.39 9.11 -6.97
C LEU A 9 12.05 10.36 -7.80
N PHE A 10 13.02 11.12 -8.25
CA PHE A 10 12.80 12.41 -8.90
C PHE A 10 12.64 12.35 -10.43
N GLY A 11 12.91 11.19 -11.04
CA GLY A 11 13.00 11.08 -12.51
C GLY A 11 11.72 10.63 -13.22
N ALA A 12 10.65 10.23 -12.53
CA ALA A 12 9.47 9.61 -13.16
C ALA A 12 8.16 10.40 -12.98
N PHE A 13 8.19 11.54 -12.30
CA PHE A 13 6.99 12.36 -12.13
C PHE A 13 6.84 13.41 -13.23
N LEU A 14 6.46 12.99 -14.43
CA LEU A 14 5.73 13.85 -15.33
C LEU A 14 4.28 13.91 -14.83
N PHE A 15 4.03 14.85 -13.96
CA PHE A 15 2.71 15.25 -13.47
C PHE A 15 1.90 15.78 -14.67
N CYS A 16 1.18 14.92 -15.36
CA CYS A 16 0.27 15.30 -16.45
C CYS A 16 -1.17 14.95 -16.08
N GLY A 17 -1.63 15.52 -14.97
CA GLY A 17 -3.03 15.54 -14.58
C GLY A 17 -3.38 16.97 -14.18
N MET A 18 -4.48 17.51 -14.67
CA MET A 18 -4.94 18.88 -14.38
C MET A 18 -5.26 19.04 -12.89
N LEU A 19 -4.24 19.22 -12.06
CA LEU A 19 -4.41 19.90 -10.78
C LEU A 19 -4.63 21.38 -11.10
N SER A 20 -5.75 21.92 -10.67
CA SER A 20 -5.98 23.36 -10.66
C SER A 20 -4.80 24.01 -9.95
N ALA A 21 -4.14 24.95 -10.61
CA ALA A 21 -2.96 25.63 -10.07
C ALA A 21 -3.35 26.30 -8.73
N GLY A 22 -3.02 25.65 -7.59
CA GLY A 22 -3.26 26.20 -6.25
C GLY A 22 -3.73 25.25 -5.18
N GLU A 23 -4.20 24.02 -5.49
CA GLU A 23 -4.64 23.09 -4.44
C GLU A 23 -3.53 22.11 -4.05
N THR A 24 -3.32 21.97 -2.72
CA THR A 24 -2.38 20.98 -2.15
C THR A 24 -2.91 19.56 -2.35
N PRO A 25 -2.20 18.66 -3.06
CA PRO A 25 -2.69 17.32 -3.34
C PRO A 25 -3.06 16.53 -2.07
N ALA A 26 -4.24 15.94 -2.08
CA ALA A 26 -4.73 15.07 -1.02
C ALA A 26 -4.19 13.64 -1.23
N ILE A 27 -3.35 13.15 -0.34
CA ILE A 27 -2.66 11.86 -0.48
C ILE A 27 -3.17 10.89 0.58
N SER A 28 -3.67 9.72 0.14
CA SER A 28 -4.04 8.64 1.04
C SER A 28 -3.00 7.54 1.05
N ILE A 29 -2.73 7.05 2.25
CA ILE A 29 -1.80 5.96 2.52
C ILE A 29 -2.60 4.70 2.78
N PHE A 30 -2.28 3.65 2.05
CA PHE A 30 -2.90 2.36 2.19
C PHE A 30 -1.85 1.29 2.44
N GLY A 31 -1.66 0.88 3.70
CA GLY A 31 -0.50 0.12 4.08
C GLY A 31 -0.71 -0.96 5.13
N ASP A 32 0.41 -1.64 5.40
CA ASP A 32 0.59 -2.59 6.48
C ASP A 32 1.34 -1.96 7.68
N SER A 33 2.11 -2.77 8.46
CA SER A 33 2.85 -2.31 9.64
C SER A 33 3.80 -1.15 9.37
N TYR A 34 4.49 -1.14 8.24
CA TYR A 34 5.45 -0.10 7.86
C TYR A 34 4.83 1.28 7.66
N SER A 35 3.50 1.33 7.51
CA SER A 35 2.77 2.57 7.27
C SER A 35 1.96 3.03 8.49
N THR A 36 1.95 2.25 9.59
CA THR A 36 1.23 2.63 10.81
C THR A 36 2.06 3.58 11.67
N PHE A 37 1.38 4.44 12.41
CA PHE A 37 1.94 5.19 13.54
C PHE A 37 0.80 5.54 14.50
N GLU A 38 1.09 5.49 15.82
CA GLU A 38 0.10 5.80 16.86
C GLU A 38 -0.51 7.19 16.64
N GLY A 39 -1.84 7.27 16.67
CA GLY A 39 -2.58 8.51 16.41
C GLY A 39 -2.75 8.90 14.94
N SER A 40 -2.09 8.20 13.99
CA SER A 40 -2.13 8.55 12.56
C SER A 40 -2.94 7.57 11.71
N ILE A 41 -3.55 6.56 12.32
CA ILE A 41 -4.41 5.56 11.67
C ILE A 41 -5.74 5.44 12.40
N PRO A 42 -6.79 4.83 11.79
CA PRO A 42 -8.09 4.66 12.44
C PRO A 42 -8.00 3.93 13.78
N GLN A 43 -8.81 4.38 14.73
CA GLN A 43 -8.95 3.70 16.01
C GLN A 43 -9.40 2.25 15.80
N GLY A 44 -8.75 1.31 16.47
CA GLY A 44 -9.01 -0.13 16.34
C GLY A 44 -8.13 -0.82 15.31
N ASN A 45 -7.43 -0.09 14.44
CA ASN A 45 -6.41 -0.69 13.58
C ASN A 45 -5.17 -1.05 14.40
N ALA A 46 -4.55 -2.19 14.11
CA ALA A 46 -3.31 -2.60 14.77
C ALA A 46 -2.15 -1.67 14.37
N ILE A 47 -1.30 -1.34 15.34
CA ILE A 47 -0.22 -0.37 15.24
C ILE A 47 1.12 -1.09 15.40
N TRP A 48 2.14 -0.65 14.67
CA TRP A 48 3.53 -1.10 14.83
C TRP A 48 4.43 -0.02 15.43
N TYR A 49 4.32 1.23 15.01
CA TYR A 49 5.14 2.33 15.50
C TYR A 49 4.42 3.14 16.57
N PHE A 50 5.07 3.33 17.71
CA PHE A 50 4.54 4.01 18.89
C PHE A 50 5.51 5.09 19.38
N ASN A 51 4.98 6.05 20.12
CA ASN A 51 5.77 7.01 20.88
C ASN A 51 5.33 7.00 22.37
N PRO A 52 6.17 6.49 23.31
CA PRO A 52 7.49 5.87 23.10
C PRO A 52 7.41 4.50 22.39
N PRO A 53 8.50 4.04 21.76
CA PRO A 53 8.50 2.76 21.03
C PRO A 53 8.16 1.59 21.95
N LYS A 54 7.22 0.72 21.51
CA LYS A 54 6.86 -0.53 22.19
C LYS A 54 7.56 -1.75 21.57
N ASN A 55 8.10 -1.57 20.36
CA ASN A 55 8.80 -2.59 19.59
C ASN A 55 10.25 -2.16 19.43
N ASN A 56 11.15 -3.10 19.16
CA ASN A 56 12.55 -2.80 18.87
C ASN A 56 12.69 -2.20 17.46
N ASN A 57 12.46 -0.90 17.36
CA ASN A 57 12.60 -0.11 16.13
C ASN A 57 13.03 1.32 16.48
N ASP A 58 13.50 2.06 15.49
CA ASP A 58 14.02 3.42 15.60
C ASP A 58 13.05 4.52 15.14
N VAL A 59 11.82 4.14 14.72
CA VAL A 59 10.77 5.08 14.34
C VAL A 59 9.99 5.52 15.59
N THR A 60 10.34 6.67 16.12
CA THR A 60 9.81 7.23 17.37
C THR A 60 8.93 8.46 17.17
N LYS A 61 8.88 8.98 15.94
CA LYS A 61 8.10 10.17 15.57
C LYS A 61 7.46 9.94 14.21
N VAL A 62 6.29 10.52 14.00
CA VAL A 62 5.54 10.39 12.74
C VAL A 62 6.33 10.91 11.54
N GLU A 63 7.16 11.94 11.74
CA GLU A 63 8.00 12.53 10.70
C GLU A 63 9.08 11.59 10.18
N GLN A 64 9.38 10.51 10.90
CA GLN A 64 10.32 9.48 10.49
C GLN A 64 9.70 8.40 9.61
N THR A 65 8.35 8.36 9.51
CA THR A 65 7.67 7.40 8.66
C THR A 65 7.89 7.73 7.18
N TRP A 66 8.00 6.70 6.36
CA TRP A 66 8.21 6.85 4.92
C TRP A 66 7.15 7.71 4.25
N TRP A 67 5.89 7.52 4.66
CA TRP A 67 4.76 8.21 4.04
C TRP A 67 4.69 9.69 4.44
N HIS A 68 5.05 10.04 5.68
CA HIS A 68 5.10 11.44 6.08
C HIS A 68 6.15 12.21 5.26
N GLN A 69 7.32 11.59 5.07
CA GLN A 69 8.39 12.16 4.24
C GLN A 69 7.98 12.23 2.76
N ALA A 70 7.33 11.18 2.23
CA ALA A 70 6.85 11.18 0.86
C ALA A 70 5.81 12.27 0.60
N ILE A 71 4.83 12.45 1.49
CA ILE A 71 3.82 13.51 1.40
C ILE A 71 4.48 14.90 1.41
N ALA A 72 5.44 15.13 2.30
CA ALA A 72 6.17 16.39 2.38
C ALA A 72 6.96 16.68 1.09
N LEU A 73 7.64 15.68 0.53
CA LEU A 73 8.40 15.80 -0.72
C LEU A 73 7.49 16.07 -1.93
N LEU A 74 6.29 15.50 -1.93
CA LEU A 74 5.28 15.71 -2.98
C LEU A 74 4.52 17.04 -2.84
N GLY A 75 4.78 17.82 -1.78
CA GLY A 75 4.05 19.04 -1.49
C GLY A 75 2.57 18.80 -1.22
N GLY A 76 2.21 17.60 -0.75
CA GLY A 76 0.84 17.18 -0.49
C GLY A 76 0.40 17.35 0.97
N ARG A 77 -0.82 16.94 1.23
CA ARG A 77 -1.39 16.77 2.58
C ARG A 77 -1.89 15.33 2.77
N LEU A 78 -1.83 14.85 4.00
CA LEU A 78 -2.45 13.56 4.33
C LEU A 78 -3.98 13.71 4.26
N GLU A 79 -4.60 12.92 3.40
CA GLU A 79 -6.07 12.78 3.36
C GLU A 79 -6.52 11.69 4.35
N LYS A 80 -5.97 10.49 4.22
CA LYS A 80 -6.27 9.35 5.07
C LYS A 80 -5.08 8.41 5.15
N ASN A 81 -4.79 7.89 6.32
CA ASN A 81 -3.91 6.73 6.47
C ASN A 81 -4.73 5.54 6.93
N GLU A 82 -5.09 4.64 6.00
CA GLU A 82 -5.87 3.43 6.27
C GLU A 82 -4.94 2.21 6.35
N SER A 83 -3.89 2.29 7.19
CA SER A 83 -2.94 1.20 7.39
C SER A 83 -3.32 0.32 8.58
N TYR A 84 -2.91 -0.96 8.53
CA TYR A 84 -3.19 -1.95 9.57
C TYR A 84 -2.00 -2.90 9.71
N SER A 85 -1.34 -2.91 10.87
CA SER A 85 -0.16 -3.76 11.12
C SER A 85 -0.51 -5.24 11.01
N GLY A 86 0.28 -5.99 10.24
CA GLY A 86 0.09 -7.42 10.03
C GLY A 86 -0.91 -7.79 8.93
N SER A 87 -1.62 -6.82 8.33
CA SER A 87 -2.61 -7.11 7.30
C SER A 87 -1.99 -7.60 6.00
N THR A 88 -2.66 -8.55 5.36
CA THR A 88 -2.37 -9.08 4.02
C THR A 88 -3.25 -8.43 2.96
N ILE A 89 -2.84 -8.47 1.71
CA ILE A 89 -3.70 -8.06 0.59
C ILE A 89 -4.84 -9.05 0.43
N CYS A 90 -4.53 -10.35 0.36
CA CYS A 90 -5.54 -11.41 0.32
C CYS A 90 -6.16 -11.68 1.70
N ASN A 91 -7.21 -12.49 1.71
CA ASN A 91 -7.92 -12.86 2.94
C ASN A 91 -7.21 -13.96 3.75
N THR A 92 -6.08 -14.49 3.28
CA THR A 92 -5.28 -15.47 4.01
C THR A 92 -4.17 -14.74 4.79
N GLY A 93 -4.23 -14.83 6.12
CA GLY A 93 -3.23 -14.28 7.01
C GLY A 93 -2.27 -15.33 7.58
N TYR A 94 -1.49 -14.93 8.57
CA TYR A 94 -0.54 -15.80 9.28
C TYR A 94 -1.23 -17.05 9.83
N ASN A 95 -0.52 -18.19 9.73
CA ASN A 95 -1.05 -19.51 10.13
C ASN A 95 -2.38 -19.86 9.41
N LYS A 96 -2.56 -19.38 8.18
CA LYS A 96 -3.77 -19.58 7.37
C LYS A 96 -5.05 -19.06 8.02
N LYS A 97 -4.95 -18.11 8.95
CA LYS A 97 -6.12 -17.47 9.55
C LYS A 97 -6.87 -16.62 8.53
N ASP A 98 -8.18 -16.54 8.73
CA ASP A 98 -9.05 -15.67 7.96
C ASP A 98 -8.84 -14.20 8.34
N PHE A 99 -8.31 -13.41 7.40
CA PHE A 99 -8.10 -11.97 7.52
C PHE A 99 -9.09 -11.16 6.68
N SER A 100 -10.19 -11.77 6.23
CA SER A 100 -11.20 -11.09 5.40
C SER A 100 -11.79 -9.82 6.02
N LYS A 101 -11.66 -9.62 7.34
CA LYS A 101 -12.11 -8.40 8.04
C LYS A 101 -11.04 -7.30 8.12
N ILE A 102 -9.77 -7.64 7.94
CA ILE A 102 -8.64 -6.72 8.12
C ILE A 102 -7.72 -6.63 6.91
N SER A 103 -7.92 -7.47 5.88
CA SER A 103 -7.17 -7.44 4.63
C SER A 103 -7.28 -6.08 3.92
N PHE A 104 -6.40 -5.81 2.97
CA PHE A 104 -6.54 -4.63 2.12
C PHE A 104 -7.89 -4.63 1.40
N LEU A 105 -8.37 -5.78 0.93
CA LEU A 105 -9.69 -5.89 0.30
C LEU A 105 -10.82 -5.35 1.19
N ALA A 106 -10.77 -5.63 2.50
CA ALA A 106 -11.81 -5.21 3.43
C ALA A 106 -11.81 -3.70 3.72
N ARG A 107 -10.68 -3.02 3.47
CA ARG A 107 -10.46 -1.63 3.88
C ARG A 107 -10.38 -0.65 2.71
N GLN A 108 -10.31 -1.15 1.46
CA GLN A 108 -10.05 -0.36 0.26
C GLN A 108 -11.08 0.77 -0.01
N GLY A 109 -12.29 0.69 0.53
CA GLY A 109 -13.31 1.74 0.40
C GLY A 109 -13.21 2.87 1.42
N ARG A 110 -12.15 2.91 2.26
CA ARG A 110 -12.04 3.83 3.41
C ARG A 110 -10.97 4.91 3.23
N LEU A 111 -10.57 5.21 2.01
CA LEU A 111 -9.41 6.08 1.73
C LEU A 111 -9.75 7.58 1.65
N GLY A 112 -11.00 7.99 1.96
CA GLY A 112 -11.39 9.39 1.85
C GLY A 112 -11.63 9.84 0.41
N LYS A 113 -11.18 11.04 0.08
CA LYS A 113 -11.25 11.63 -1.27
C LYS A 113 -9.86 12.05 -1.74
N PRO A 114 -8.98 11.09 -2.04
CA PRO A 114 -7.61 11.38 -2.44
C PRO A 114 -7.50 11.80 -3.89
N ASP A 115 -6.50 12.66 -4.17
CA ASP A 115 -5.97 12.87 -5.50
C ASP A 115 -4.92 11.80 -5.84
N MET A 116 -4.27 11.22 -4.80
CA MET A 116 -3.27 10.19 -4.94
C MET A 116 -3.39 9.13 -3.84
N ILE A 117 -3.22 7.86 -4.22
CA ILE A 117 -3.17 6.71 -3.30
C ILE A 117 -1.79 6.06 -3.38
N LEU A 118 -1.09 6.03 -2.25
CA LEU A 118 0.18 5.31 -2.11
C LEU A 118 -0.06 4.00 -1.36
N ILE A 119 0.13 2.87 -2.05
CA ILE A 119 -0.09 1.53 -1.50
C ILE A 119 1.28 0.94 -1.13
N CYS A 120 1.46 0.55 0.14
CA CYS A 120 2.64 -0.20 0.59
C CYS A 120 2.17 -1.49 1.26
N GLY A 121 2.25 -2.60 0.54
CA GLY A 121 1.70 -3.88 0.98
C GLY A 121 2.43 -5.09 0.40
N ALA A 122 1.78 -6.26 0.47
CA ALA A 122 2.30 -7.57 0.07
C ALA A 122 3.39 -8.16 0.99
N THR A 123 3.91 -7.39 1.94
CA THR A 123 4.92 -7.88 2.90
C THR A 123 4.38 -9.06 3.70
N ASN A 124 3.19 -8.89 4.28
CA ASN A 124 2.59 -9.91 5.11
C ASN A 124 2.08 -11.11 4.29
N ASP A 125 1.67 -10.92 3.04
CA ASP A 125 1.34 -12.03 2.14
C ASP A 125 2.57 -12.91 1.88
N SER A 126 3.72 -12.28 1.64
CA SER A 126 4.99 -12.98 1.47
C SER A 126 5.41 -13.74 2.73
N TRP A 127 5.39 -13.08 3.88
CA TRP A 127 5.88 -13.64 5.15
C TRP A 127 4.92 -14.67 5.76
N ALA A 128 3.62 -14.52 5.55
CA ALA A 128 2.63 -15.50 5.97
C ALA A 128 2.56 -16.73 5.05
N GLY A 129 3.25 -16.71 3.91
CA GLY A 129 3.16 -17.77 2.90
C GLY A 129 1.75 -17.89 2.33
N ALA A 130 1.13 -16.76 1.99
CA ALA A 130 -0.19 -16.74 1.40
C ALA A 130 -0.22 -17.55 0.08
N PRO A 131 -1.30 -18.29 -0.22
CA PRO A 131 -1.44 -18.96 -1.50
C PRO A 131 -1.32 -17.95 -2.65
N ILE A 132 -0.49 -18.26 -3.66
CA ILE A 132 -0.28 -17.33 -4.79
C ILE A 132 -1.51 -17.27 -5.68
N GLY A 133 -2.11 -18.41 -6.02
CA GLY A 133 -3.26 -18.53 -6.93
C GLY A 133 -2.91 -18.24 -8.39
N GLU A 134 -3.89 -18.42 -9.27
CA GLU A 134 -3.78 -18.10 -10.68
C GLU A 134 -4.10 -16.62 -10.95
N TYR A 135 -3.60 -16.08 -12.05
CA TYR A 135 -3.98 -14.74 -12.48
C TYR A 135 -5.45 -14.71 -12.90
N LYS A 136 -6.23 -13.84 -12.24
CA LYS A 136 -7.67 -13.69 -12.50
C LYS A 136 -8.06 -12.22 -12.39
N TYR A 137 -8.60 -11.68 -13.47
CA TYR A 137 -8.87 -10.23 -13.60
C TYR A 137 -10.37 -9.88 -13.64
N SER A 138 -11.24 -10.88 -13.53
CA SER A 138 -12.70 -10.69 -13.50
C SER A 138 -13.39 -11.91 -12.87
N ASN A 139 -14.71 -11.79 -12.58
CA ASN A 139 -15.55 -12.89 -12.09
C ASN A 139 -14.96 -13.61 -10.84
N TRP A 140 -14.42 -12.84 -9.92
CA TRP A 140 -13.84 -13.37 -8.67
C TRP A 140 -14.93 -14.00 -7.81
N THR A 141 -14.67 -15.21 -7.33
CA THR A 141 -15.44 -15.85 -6.27
C THR A 141 -14.88 -15.44 -4.91
N ALA A 142 -15.63 -15.66 -3.83
CA ALA A 142 -15.14 -15.40 -2.48
C ALA A 142 -13.86 -16.22 -2.18
N GLN A 143 -13.76 -17.46 -2.71
CA GLN A 143 -12.60 -18.32 -2.50
C GLN A 143 -11.34 -17.81 -3.21
N ASP A 144 -11.47 -17.20 -4.38
CA ASP A 144 -10.33 -16.60 -5.10
C ASP A 144 -9.59 -15.56 -4.25
N LEU A 145 -10.33 -14.83 -3.39
CA LEU A 145 -9.80 -13.74 -2.58
C LEU A 145 -8.92 -14.22 -1.42
N TYR A 146 -8.84 -15.52 -1.18
CA TYR A 146 -7.89 -16.14 -0.25
C TYR A 146 -6.53 -16.44 -0.91
N SER A 147 -6.34 -16.12 -2.19
CA SER A 147 -5.09 -16.22 -2.92
C SER A 147 -4.60 -14.85 -3.36
N PHE A 148 -3.28 -14.65 -3.38
CA PHE A 148 -2.66 -13.34 -3.56
C PHE A 148 -2.96 -12.68 -4.92
N ARG A 149 -2.72 -13.40 -6.04
CA ARG A 149 -2.89 -12.85 -7.39
C ARG A 149 -4.32 -12.38 -7.67
N PRO A 150 -5.36 -13.19 -7.42
CA PRO A 150 -6.73 -12.73 -7.61
C PRO A 150 -7.11 -11.59 -6.67
N ALA A 151 -6.64 -11.62 -5.42
CA ALA A 151 -6.92 -10.58 -4.44
C ALA A 151 -6.29 -9.23 -4.83
N LEU A 152 -5.03 -9.23 -5.27
CA LEU A 152 -4.36 -8.03 -5.75
C LEU A 152 -5.03 -7.46 -7.00
N ALA A 153 -5.41 -8.33 -7.96
CA ALA A 153 -6.12 -7.92 -9.16
C ALA A 153 -7.48 -7.28 -8.81
N LYS A 154 -8.23 -7.93 -7.91
CA LYS A 154 -9.52 -7.36 -7.44
C LYS A 154 -9.32 -6.03 -6.71
N LEU A 155 -8.32 -5.95 -5.83
CA LEU A 155 -7.97 -4.71 -5.11
C LEU A 155 -7.77 -3.54 -6.09
N PHE A 156 -6.96 -3.72 -7.12
CA PHE A 156 -6.69 -2.67 -8.10
C PHE A 156 -7.91 -2.32 -8.95
N SER A 157 -8.71 -3.33 -9.33
CA SER A 157 -9.98 -3.10 -10.01
C SER A 157 -10.91 -2.23 -9.17
N ASP A 158 -11.08 -2.58 -7.89
CA ASP A 158 -11.97 -1.85 -6.98
C ASP A 158 -11.46 -0.42 -6.70
N LEU A 159 -10.15 -0.25 -6.50
CA LEU A 159 -9.57 1.07 -6.28
C LEU A 159 -9.76 1.99 -7.49
N LYS A 160 -9.54 1.50 -8.70
CA LYS A 160 -9.79 2.30 -9.92
C LYS A 160 -11.25 2.64 -10.11
N GLN A 161 -12.15 1.78 -9.67
CA GLN A 161 -13.60 2.01 -9.74
C GLN A 161 -14.08 2.99 -8.67
N ASN A 162 -13.56 2.86 -7.43
CA ASN A 162 -13.99 3.68 -6.30
C ASN A 162 -13.34 5.07 -6.28
N TYR A 163 -12.16 5.20 -6.89
CA TYR A 163 -11.37 6.43 -6.93
C TYR A 163 -10.94 6.77 -8.37
N PRO A 164 -11.87 7.00 -9.29
CA PRO A 164 -11.58 7.11 -10.73
C PRO A 164 -10.71 8.34 -11.08
N GLY A 165 -10.64 9.34 -10.18
CA GLY A 165 -9.81 10.54 -10.36
C GLY A 165 -8.47 10.48 -9.66
N ALA A 166 -8.21 9.45 -8.84
CA ALA A 166 -6.98 9.35 -8.07
C ALA A 166 -5.85 8.67 -8.85
N GLU A 167 -4.64 9.19 -8.74
CA GLU A 167 -3.44 8.48 -9.16
C GLU A 167 -3.12 7.39 -8.14
N ILE A 168 -2.81 6.18 -8.60
CA ILE A 168 -2.52 5.03 -7.74
C ILE A 168 -1.11 4.56 -7.99
N TYR A 169 -0.32 4.41 -6.93
CA TYR A 169 1.04 3.90 -6.96
C TYR A 169 1.19 2.73 -5.99
N PHE A 170 1.90 1.69 -6.41
CA PHE A 170 2.24 0.56 -5.56
C PHE A 170 3.73 0.61 -5.18
N ILE A 171 4.02 0.61 -3.89
CA ILE A 171 5.37 0.57 -3.34
C ILE A 171 5.65 -0.87 -2.94
N LEU A 172 6.54 -1.52 -3.70
CA LEU A 172 6.95 -2.89 -3.50
C LEU A 172 8.17 -2.94 -2.58
N ASN A 173 7.98 -3.50 -1.38
CA ASN A 173 9.05 -3.62 -0.41
C ASN A 173 10.16 -4.58 -0.91
N SER A 174 11.39 -4.36 -0.43
CA SER A 174 12.49 -5.30 -0.62
C SER A 174 12.27 -6.60 0.20
N GLN A 175 12.99 -7.67 -0.09
CA GLN A 175 12.98 -8.92 0.69
C GLN A 175 11.63 -9.67 0.72
N LEU A 176 10.87 -9.60 -0.37
CA LEU A 176 9.68 -10.44 -0.57
C LEU A 176 10.03 -11.68 -1.40
N SER A 177 9.18 -12.70 -1.32
CA SER A 177 9.35 -13.91 -2.15
C SER A 177 9.28 -13.58 -3.64
N ALA A 178 10.01 -14.33 -4.46
CA ALA A 178 10.06 -14.12 -5.90
C ALA A 178 8.66 -14.17 -6.54
N ALA A 179 7.81 -15.09 -6.08
CA ALA A 179 6.45 -15.25 -6.60
C ALA A 179 5.55 -14.04 -6.28
N ILE A 180 5.72 -13.41 -5.11
CA ILE A 180 5.02 -12.17 -4.75
C ILE A 180 5.53 -11.01 -5.63
N ASN A 181 6.85 -10.85 -5.76
CA ASN A 181 7.43 -9.77 -6.58
C ASN A 181 6.94 -9.86 -8.04
N GLU A 182 7.06 -11.04 -8.67
CA GLU A 182 6.57 -11.27 -10.02
C GLU A 182 5.07 -10.95 -10.14
N SER A 183 4.28 -11.40 -9.18
CA SER A 183 2.82 -11.17 -9.20
C SER A 183 2.48 -9.70 -9.11
N VAL A 184 3.16 -8.92 -8.26
CA VAL A 184 2.95 -7.47 -8.15
C VAL A 184 3.27 -6.78 -9.48
N HIS A 185 4.43 -7.05 -10.08
CA HIS A 185 4.80 -6.45 -11.36
C HIS A 185 3.79 -6.78 -12.47
N THR A 186 3.38 -8.06 -12.54
CA THR A 186 2.41 -8.51 -13.55
C THR A 186 1.06 -7.82 -13.40
N VAL A 187 0.52 -7.77 -12.17
CA VAL A 187 -0.80 -7.17 -11.92
C VAL A 187 -0.75 -5.64 -12.02
N CYS A 188 0.33 -5.01 -11.57
CA CYS A 188 0.56 -3.56 -11.76
C CYS A 188 0.57 -3.19 -13.25
N THR A 189 1.28 -3.98 -14.07
CA THR A 189 1.30 -3.79 -15.53
C THR A 189 -0.09 -3.92 -16.13
N HIS A 190 -0.85 -4.94 -15.76
CA HIS A 190 -2.20 -5.17 -16.28
C HIS A 190 -3.15 -3.98 -16.00
N TYR A 191 -3.06 -3.37 -14.81
CA TYR A 191 -3.91 -2.25 -14.43
C TYR A 191 -3.31 -0.88 -14.74
N ASN A 192 -2.13 -0.83 -15.36
CA ASN A 192 -1.37 0.40 -15.60
C ASN A 192 -1.18 1.21 -14.31
N ILE A 193 -0.75 0.53 -13.24
CA ILE A 193 -0.41 1.12 -11.96
C ILE A 193 1.13 1.13 -11.85
N PRO A 194 1.77 2.30 -11.70
CA PRO A 194 3.20 2.38 -11.48
C PRO A 194 3.61 1.60 -10.22
N CYS A 195 4.65 0.76 -10.37
CA CYS A 195 5.25 0.00 -9.27
C CYS A 195 6.61 0.59 -8.94
N ILE A 196 6.77 1.09 -7.71
CA ILE A 196 8.04 1.57 -7.17
C ILE A 196 8.67 0.41 -6.42
N ASP A 197 9.63 -0.26 -7.07
CA ASP A 197 10.33 -1.41 -6.50
C ASP A 197 11.53 -0.96 -5.66
N LEU A 198 11.48 -1.17 -4.35
CA LEU A 198 12.53 -0.77 -3.41
C LEU A 198 13.73 -1.73 -3.39
N LYS A 199 13.69 -2.81 -4.17
CA LYS A 199 14.80 -3.74 -4.31
C LYS A 199 15.84 -3.27 -5.34
N ASN A 200 15.42 -2.48 -6.33
CA ASN A 200 16.23 -2.04 -7.45
C ASN A 200 16.73 -0.60 -7.27
#